data_20fddd09cc4a58e12da5d7d65b19d3fc
#
_entry.id   20fddd09cc4a58e12da5d7d65b19d3fc
#
_cell.length_a   1.000
_cell.length_b   1.000
_cell.length_c   1.000
_cell.angle_alpha   90.00
_cell.angle_beta   90.00
_cell.angle_gamma   90.00
#
_symmetry.space_group_name_H-M   'P 1'
#
loop_
_entity.id
_entity.type
_entity.pdbx_description
1 polymer ?
#
loop_
_entity_poly.entity_id
_entity_poly.type
_entity_poly.pdbx_seq_one_letter_code
_entity_poly.pdbx_strand_id
1 'polypeptide(L)'
;MTFEEFMLELGKEWPTPLLAFVLLIGLSMFLLRMKTKMTEFKDADGKKIQEQLRELLEKYGNNDFVCFAGFTPWITIGQQFVVRIEPQGYAFLTEYWFRPRFKYALVYHYRNRGKGQKIGVYTDLEKLVHDYVKVKKDFQVKEKLQKMDEDF
;
A
#
# COMPACT_ATOMS: atom_id res chain seq x y z
N MET A 1 21.74 14.27 44.43
CA MET A 1 20.58 13.38 44.23
C MET A 1 20.86 12.48 43.07
N THR A 2 20.95 11.18 43.32
CA THR A 2 21.13 10.20 42.24
C THR A 2 19.80 9.97 41.51
N PHE A 3 19.84 9.42 40.31
CA PHE A 3 18.63 9.09 39.58
C PHE A 3 17.70 8.12 40.34
N GLU A 4 18.29 7.21 41.13
CA GLU A 4 17.54 6.27 41.97
C GLU A 4 16.85 6.98 43.11
N GLU A 5 17.50 7.95 43.76
CA GLU A 5 16.89 8.78 44.82
C GLU A 5 15.76 9.63 44.28
N PHE A 6 15.93 10.21 43.10
CA PHE A 6 14.89 10.96 42.39
C PHE A 6 13.65 10.09 42.06
N MET A 7 13.87 8.88 41.56
CA MET A 7 12.80 7.94 41.27
C MET A 7 12.07 7.44 42.51
N LEU A 8 12.81 7.26 43.62
CA LEU A 8 12.23 6.89 44.94
C LEU A 8 11.37 8.02 45.51
N GLU A 9 11.81 9.26 45.40
CA GLU A 9 11.07 10.44 45.85
C GLU A 9 9.81 10.67 45.02
N LEU A 10 9.91 10.52 43.69
CA LEU A 10 8.77 10.55 42.76
C LEU A 10 7.72 9.46 43.08
N GLY A 11 8.17 8.28 43.45
CA GLY A 11 7.30 7.17 43.83
C GLY A 11 6.60 7.37 45.16
N LYS A 12 7.13 8.24 46.04
CA LYS A 12 6.49 8.60 47.32
C LYS A 12 5.44 9.69 47.16
N GLU A 13 5.66 10.65 46.27
CA GLU A 13 4.77 11.80 46.09
C GLU A 13 3.64 11.52 45.07
N TRP A 14 3.87 10.64 44.15
CA TRP A 14 2.89 10.33 43.10
C TRP A 14 2.29 8.94 43.29
N PRO A 15 0.97 8.83 43.40
CA PRO A 15 0.32 7.52 43.50
C PRO A 15 0.66 6.69 42.23
N THR A 16 1.05 5.44 42.45
CA THR A 16 1.43 4.47 41.40
C THR A 16 0.47 4.43 40.20
N PRO A 17 -0.86 4.57 40.36
CA PRO A 17 -1.79 4.61 39.24
C PRO A 17 -1.63 5.85 38.38
N LEU A 18 -1.22 6.98 38.88
CA LEU A 18 -1.02 8.21 38.12
C LEU A 18 0.22 8.12 37.27
N LEU A 19 1.29 7.51 37.75
CA LEU A 19 2.54 7.24 37.03
C LEU A 19 2.30 6.23 35.90
N ALA A 20 1.53 5.17 36.16
CA ALA A 20 1.12 4.21 35.16
C ALA A 20 0.27 4.84 34.03
N PHE A 21 -0.63 5.77 34.39
CA PHE A 21 -1.46 6.51 33.47
C PHE A 21 -0.65 7.43 32.54
N VAL A 22 0.33 8.16 33.09
CA VAL A 22 1.25 9.02 32.31
C VAL A 22 2.10 8.19 31.35
N LEU A 23 2.63 7.04 31.81
CA LEU A 23 3.38 6.11 30.96
C LEU A 23 2.51 5.53 29.84
N LEU A 24 1.27 5.17 30.11
CA LEU A 24 0.32 4.67 29.12
C LEU A 24 0.00 5.72 28.04
N ILE A 25 -0.22 6.99 28.46
CA ILE A 25 -0.44 8.10 27.54
C ILE A 25 0.80 8.31 26.66
N GLY A 26 1.99 8.38 27.29
CA GLY A 26 3.25 8.54 26.56
C GLY A 26 3.49 7.44 25.55
N LEU A 27 3.25 6.18 25.94
CA LEU A 27 3.36 5.02 25.04
C LEU A 27 2.34 5.08 23.91
N SER A 28 1.09 5.44 24.21
CA SER A 28 0.03 5.58 23.20
C SER A 28 0.36 6.66 22.17
N MET A 29 0.83 7.81 22.61
CA MET A 29 1.26 8.91 21.73
C MET A 29 2.47 8.52 20.89
N PHE A 30 3.42 7.79 21.47
CA PHE A 30 4.57 7.27 20.74
C PHE A 30 4.15 6.27 19.66
N LEU A 31 3.27 5.32 19.97
CA LEU A 31 2.74 4.35 19.04
C LEU A 31 1.92 5.01 17.93
N LEU A 32 1.09 6.00 18.23
CA LEU A 32 0.34 6.77 17.25
C LEU A 32 1.28 7.54 16.31
N ARG A 33 2.32 8.16 16.84
CA ARG A 33 3.32 8.89 16.05
C ARG A 33 4.14 7.96 15.16
N MET A 34 4.45 6.76 15.64
CA MET A 34 5.07 5.73 14.82
C MET A 34 4.12 5.25 13.71
N LYS A 35 2.86 5.01 14.04
CA LYS A 35 1.84 4.60 13.06
C LYS A 35 1.72 5.61 11.92
N THR A 36 1.62 6.91 12.21
CA THR A 36 1.54 7.96 11.18
C THR A 36 2.78 7.99 10.29
N LYS A 37 3.97 7.87 10.85
CA LYS A 37 5.21 7.85 10.06
C LYS A 37 5.36 6.62 9.16
N MET A 38 4.78 5.49 9.53
CA MET A 38 4.90 4.23 8.79
C MET A 38 3.81 4.03 7.75
N THR A 39 2.68 4.70 7.89
CA THR A 39 1.57 4.65 6.92
C THR A 39 1.66 5.73 5.85
N GLU A 40 2.62 6.64 5.96
CA GLU A 40 2.81 7.70 4.99
C GLU A 40 3.43 7.15 3.71
N PHE A 41 2.67 7.22 2.62
CA PHE A 41 3.16 6.87 1.29
C PHE A 41 4.15 7.92 0.82
N LYS A 42 5.33 7.47 0.39
CA LYS A 42 6.39 8.35 -0.13
C LYS A 42 6.52 8.19 -1.64
N ASP A 43 6.79 9.28 -2.33
CA ASP A 43 7.05 9.28 -3.78
C ASP A 43 8.20 8.35 -4.18
N ALA A 44 9.22 8.21 -3.33
CA ALA A 44 10.32 7.27 -3.57
C ALA A 44 9.85 5.82 -3.63
N ASP A 45 8.89 5.44 -2.78
CA ASP A 45 8.30 4.09 -2.79
C ASP A 45 7.46 3.88 -4.05
N GLY A 46 6.71 4.90 -4.47
CA GLY A 46 5.94 4.87 -5.71
C GLY A 46 6.79 4.68 -6.95
N LYS A 47 7.91 5.37 -7.04
CA LYS A 47 8.88 5.21 -8.15
C LYS A 47 9.50 3.82 -8.18
N LYS A 48 9.85 3.29 -7.01
CA LYS A 48 10.40 1.93 -6.88
C LYS A 48 9.39 0.86 -7.31
N ILE A 49 8.14 1.00 -6.89
CA ILE A 49 7.07 0.08 -7.28
C ILE A 49 6.79 0.19 -8.78
N GLN A 50 6.81 1.38 -9.34
CA GLN A 50 6.69 1.60 -10.79
C GLN A 50 7.76 0.84 -11.57
N GLU A 51 9.02 0.94 -11.15
CA GLU A 51 10.14 0.23 -11.79
C GLU A 51 9.96 -1.29 -11.71
N GLN A 52 9.64 -1.80 -10.53
CA GLN A 52 9.37 -3.23 -10.33
C GLN A 52 8.21 -3.73 -11.19
N LEU A 53 7.13 -2.95 -11.33
CA LEU A 53 6.00 -3.30 -12.20
C LEU A 53 6.42 -3.33 -13.66
N ARG A 54 7.25 -2.39 -14.11
CA ARG A 54 7.77 -2.35 -15.48
C ARG A 54 8.60 -3.60 -15.77
N GLU A 55 9.56 -3.93 -14.92
CA GLU A 55 10.40 -5.11 -15.07
C GLU A 55 9.57 -6.41 -15.11
N LEU A 56 8.58 -6.53 -14.24
CA LEU A 56 7.70 -7.70 -14.20
C LEU A 56 6.82 -7.80 -15.46
N LEU A 57 6.29 -6.69 -15.96
CA LEU A 57 5.51 -6.67 -17.20
C LEU A 57 6.36 -7.08 -18.39
N GLU A 58 7.58 -6.59 -18.50
CA GLU A 58 8.54 -7.00 -19.55
C GLU A 58 8.87 -8.49 -19.47
N LYS A 59 9.06 -9.03 -18.25
CA LYS A 59 9.26 -10.47 -18.03
C LYS A 59 8.11 -11.33 -18.58
N TYR A 60 6.88 -10.83 -18.50
CA TYR A 60 5.69 -11.50 -19.04
C TYR A 60 5.40 -11.14 -20.52
N GLY A 61 6.31 -10.46 -21.19
CA GLY A 61 6.16 -10.08 -22.60
C GLY A 61 5.10 -9.00 -22.84
N ASN A 62 4.81 -8.20 -21.84
CA ASN A 62 3.84 -7.11 -21.91
C ASN A 62 4.57 -5.76 -21.96
N ASN A 63 4.29 -4.95 -22.98
CA ASN A 63 4.90 -3.64 -23.18
C ASN A 63 3.95 -2.49 -22.82
N ASP A 64 2.96 -2.72 -21.96
CA ASP A 64 2.10 -1.64 -21.50
C ASP A 64 2.92 -0.61 -20.71
N PHE A 65 2.60 0.66 -20.92
CA PHE A 65 3.25 1.70 -20.16
C PHE A 65 2.81 1.69 -18.69
N VAL A 66 3.71 2.02 -17.79
CA VAL A 66 3.49 2.14 -16.36
C VAL A 66 3.80 3.58 -15.96
N CYS A 67 2.83 4.26 -15.38
CA CYS A 67 2.97 5.65 -14.97
C CYS A 67 2.59 5.86 -13.52
N PHE A 68 3.49 6.47 -12.76
CA PHE A 68 3.26 6.98 -11.42
C PHE A 68 3.20 8.51 -11.48
N ALA A 69 2.06 9.08 -11.10
CA ALA A 69 1.82 10.53 -11.23
C ALA A 69 2.46 11.39 -10.13
N GLY A 70 3.09 10.78 -9.12
CA GLY A 70 3.58 11.48 -7.92
C GLY A 70 2.45 11.90 -6.98
N PHE A 71 2.76 12.02 -5.70
CA PHE A 71 1.82 12.44 -4.63
C PHE A 71 0.53 11.62 -4.48
N THR A 72 0.28 10.69 -5.36
CA THR A 72 -0.89 9.80 -5.29
C THR A 72 -0.44 8.35 -5.17
N PRO A 73 -1.11 7.55 -4.34
CA PRO A 73 -0.78 6.13 -4.19
C PRO A 73 -1.34 5.28 -5.35
N TRP A 74 -1.31 5.80 -6.57
CA TRP A 74 -1.88 5.16 -7.74
C TRP A 74 -0.86 5.07 -8.87
N ILE A 75 -0.78 3.88 -9.47
CA ILE A 75 0.03 3.63 -10.66
C ILE A 75 -0.90 3.16 -11.77
N THR A 76 -0.83 3.80 -12.93
CA THR A 76 -1.59 3.38 -14.10
C THR A 76 -0.79 2.39 -14.93
N ILE A 77 -1.46 1.32 -15.38
CA ILE A 77 -0.91 0.34 -16.32
C ILE A 77 -1.77 0.38 -17.60
N GLY A 78 -1.17 0.78 -18.68
CA GLY A 78 -1.92 1.02 -19.93
C GLY A 78 -2.96 2.14 -19.73
N GLN A 79 -4.12 2.01 -20.42
CA GLN A 79 -5.15 3.05 -20.38
C GLN A 79 -6.29 2.78 -19.39
N GLN A 80 -6.46 1.53 -18.96
CA GLN A 80 -7.69 1.10 -18.28
C GLN A 80 -7.46 0.49 -16.90
N PHE A 81 -6.23 0.20 -16.53
CA PHE A 81 -5.90 -0.43 -15.26
C PHE A 81 -5.16 0.52 -14.33
N VAL A 82 -5.52 0.46 -13.07
CA VAL A 82 -4.89 1.23 -12.00
C VAL A 82 -4.52 0.29 -10.86
N VAL A 83 -3.30 0.40 -10.39
CA VAL A 83 -2.84 -0.23 -9.16
C VAL A 83 -2.92 0.80 -8.04
N ARG A 84 -3.79 0.57 -7.08
CA ARG A 84 -3.86 1.37 -5.86
C ARG A 84 -2.93 0.78 -4.82
N ILE A 85 -2.03 1.59 -4.29
CA ILE A 85 -1.11 1.20 -3.23
C ILE A 85 -1.77 1.54 -1.90
N GLU A 86 -2.07 0.51 -1.10
CA GLU A 86 -2.70 0.67 0.21
C GLU A 86 -1.66 0.35 1.29
N PRO A 87 -1.34 1.28 2.20
CA PRO A 87 -0.44 1.01 3.29
C PRO A 87 -1.06 -0.04 4.22
N GLN A 88 -0.28 -1.07 4.55
CA GLN A 88 -0.64 -2.03 5.59
C GLN A 88 0.08 -1.66 6.88
N GLY A 89 -0.61 -1.89 8.00
CA GLY A 89 0.00 -1.76 9.31
C GLY A 89 1.27 -2.60 9.49
N TYR A 90 1.87 -2.44 10.63
CA TYR A 90 3.20 -2.95 11.01
C TYR A 90 3.45 -4.44 10.72
N ALA A 91 4.65 -4.72 10.20
CA ALA A 91 5.27 -6.02 10.40
C ALA A 91 6.01 -5.99 11.75
N PHE A 92 5.36 -6.38 12.82
CA PHE A 92 6.05 -6.66 14.06
C PHE A 92 7.02 -7.85 13.84
N LEU A 93 8.26 -7.71 14.30
CA LEU A 93 9.24 -8.79 14.45
C LEU A 93 9.88 -9.38 13.18
N THR A 94 10.03 -8.64 12.10
CA THR A 94 10.94 -9.02 11.02
C THR A 94 12.21 -8.17 11.04
N GLU A 95 13.31 -8.62 10.43
CA GLU A 95 14.59 -7.91 10.30
C GLU A 95 14.50 -6.46 9.77
N TYR A 96 13.30 -6.08 9.32
CA TYR A 96 12.98 -4.78 8.77
C TYR A 96 11.99 -4.02 9.67
N TRP A 97 12.33 -3.82 10.91
CA TRP A 97 11.66 -2.87 11.78
C TRP A 97 11.50 -1.55 11.02
N PHE A 98 10.27 -1.08 10.79
CA PHE A 98 9.99 0.20 10.15
C PHE A 98 9.87 0.25 8.61
N ARG A 99 9.86 -0.85 7.87
CA ARG A 99 9.48 -0.80 6.46
C ARG A 99 7.96 -0.89 6.33
N PRO A 100 7.32 0.08 5.65
CA PRO A 100 5.90 -0.01 5.37
C PRO A 100 5.64 -1.24 4.48
N ARG A 101 4.64 -2.03 4.83
CA ARG A 101 4.11 -3.04 3.93
C ARG A 101 2.96 -2.43 3.15
N PHE A 102 2.92 -2.70 1.87
CA PHE A 102 1.87 -2.26 0.98
C PHE A 102 1.04 -3.45 0.49
N LYS A 103 -0.26 -3.22 0.35
CA LYS A 103 -1.14 -4.03 -0.49
C LYS A 103 -1.37 -3.29 -1.79
N TYR A 104 -1.55 -4.05 -2.84
CA TYR A 104 -1.77 -3.53 -4.17
C TYR A 104 -3.16 -3.96 -4.64
N ALA A 105 -4.05 -3.02 -4.83
CA ALA A 105 -5.38 -3.29 -5.38
C ALA A 105 -5.36 -3.03 -6.89
N LEU A 106 -5.63 -4.05 -7.68
CA LEU A 106 -5.79 -3.92 -9.13
C LEU A 106 -7.22 -3.53 -9.43
N VAL A 107 -7.40 -2.40 -10.11
CA VAL A 107 -8.70 -1.83 -10.45
C VAL A 107 -8.78 -1.59 -11.95
N TYR A 108 -9.89 -2.04 -12.56
CA TYR A 108 -10.20 -1.75 -13.94
C TYR A 108 -11.15 -0.55 -14.03
N HIS A 109 -10.81 0.46 -14.81
CA HIS A 109 -11.64 1.63 -15.05
C HIS A 109 -12.31 1.56 -16.41
N TYR A 110 -13.65 1.54 -16.43
CA TYR A 110 -14.41 1.72 -17.66
C TYR A 110 -14.27 3.17 -18.14
N ARG A 111 -13.97 3.36 -19.42
CA ARG A 111 -13.71 4.68 -20.04
C ARG A 111 -14.76 5.78 -19.76
N ASN A 112 -16.01 5.41 -19.47
CA ASN A 112 -17.13 6.33 -19.34
C ASN A 112 -17.89 6.24 -18.00
N ARG A 113 -17.44 5.45 -17.05
CA ARG A 113 -18.11 5.30 -15.75
C ARG A 113 -17.08 5.47 -14.65
N GLY A 114 -17.20 6.53 -13.87
CA GLY A 114 -16.28 6.93 -12.81
C GLY A 114 -16.10 5.94 -11.64
N LYS A 115 -16.61 4.72 -11.76
CA LYS A 115 -16.42 3.64 -10.78
C LYS A 115 -15.58 2.54 -11.40
N GLY A 116 -14.37 2.35 -10.87
CA GLY A 116 -13.52 1.24 -11.23
C GLY A 116 -14.03 -0.08 -10.66
N GLN A 117 -13.87 -1.16 -11.41
CA GLN A 117 -14.11 -2.52 -10.93
C GLN A 117 -12.85 -3.05 -10.27
N LYS A 118 -12.93 -3.35 -8.97
CA LYS A 118 -11.83 -4.00 -8.25
C LYS A 118 -11.70 -5.46 -8.71
N ILE A 119 -10.52 -5.81 -9.19
CA ILE A 119 -10.21 -7.16 -9.66
C ILE A 119 -9.69 -8.02 -8.51
N GLY A 120 -8.76 -7.49 -7.73
CA GLY A 120 -8.20 -8.20 -6.59
C GLY A 120 -7.27 -7.33 -5.76
N VAL A 121 -6.85 -7.86 -4.62
CA VAL A 121 -5.87 -7.26 -3.72
C VAL A 121 -4.72 -8.23 -3.55
N TYR A 122 -3.50 -7.73 -3.73
CA TYR A 122 -2.28 -8.51 -3.76
C TYR A 122 -1.27 -7.96 -2.75
N THR A 123 -0.52 -8.85 -2.13
CA THR A 123 0.65 -8.51 -1.31
C THR A 123 1.94 -8.63 -2.11
N ASP A 124 1.90 -9.33 -3.23
CA ASP A 124 3.02 -9.61 -4.12
C ASP A 124 2.73 -9.03 -5.51
N LEU A 125 3.64 -8.22 -6.02
CA LEU A 125 3.53 -7.60 -7.34
C LEU A 125 3.58 -8.61 -8.48
N GLU A 126 4.30 -9.71 -8.32
CA GLU A 126 4.39 -10.76 -9.35
C GLU A 126 3.03 -11.44 -9.57
N LYS A 127 2.31 -11.75 -8.50
CA LYS A 127 0.94 -12.26 -8.58
C LYS A 127 -0.01 -11.26 -9.22
N LEU A 128 0.12 -9.99 -8.88
CA LEU A 128 -0.66 -8.92 -9.47
C LEU A 128 -0.45 -8.86 -10.99
N VAL A 129 0.79 -8.88 -11.44
CA VAL A 129 1.14 -8.83 -12.87
C VAL A 129 0.64 -10.06 -13.61
N HIS A 130 0.79 -11.24 -13.01
CA HIS A 130 0.26 -12.48 -13.57
C HIS A 130 -1.25 -12.40 -13.81
N ASP A 131 -2.00 -11.95 -12.81
CA ASP A 131 -3.46 -11.82 -12.92
C ASP A 131 -3.85 -10.68 -13.87
N TYR A 132 -3.09 -9.58 -13.89
CA TYR A 132 -3.27 -8.49 -14.83
C TYR A 132 -3.20 -8.98 -16.27
N VAL A 133 -2.18 -9.74 -16.64
CA VAL A 133 -1.99 -10.26 -18.00
C VAL A 133 -3.14 -11.18 -18.39
N LYS A 134 -3.61 -12.02 -17.47
CA LYS A 134 -4.75 -12.91 -17.69
C LYS A 134 -6.04 -12.12 -17.90
N VAL A 135 -6.36 -11.21 -17.01
CA VAL A 135 -7.57 -10.39 -17.06
C VAL A 135 -7.59 -9.51 -18.31
N LYS A 136 -6.46 -8.93 -18.69
CA LYS A 136 -6.34 -8.14 -19.92
C LYS A 136 -6.72 -8.96 -21.16
N LYS A 137 -6.27 -10.20 -21.25
CA LYS A 137 -6.65 -11.11 -22.36
C LYS A 137 -8.15 -11.37 -22.38
N ASP A 138 -8.75 -11.64 -21.22
CA ASP A 138 -10.18 -11.89 -21.10
C ASP A 138 -11.01 -10.67 -21.54
N PHE A 139 -10.58 -9.46 -21.17
CA PHE A 139 -11.24 -8.22 -21.61
C PHE A 139 -11.10 -7.99 -23.10
N GLN A 140 -9.94 -8.25 -23.68
CA GLN A 140 -9.73 -8.13 -25.12
C GLN A 140 -10.60 -9.10 -25.93
N VAL A 141 -10.80 -10.31 -25.42
CA VAL A 141 -11.70 -11.28 -26.05
C VAL A 141 -13.15 -10.80 -25.96
N LYS A 142 -13.59 -10.31 -24.81
CA LYS A 142 -14.95 -9.75 -24.62
C LYS A 142 -15.22 -8.56 -25.55
N GLU A 143 -14.28 -7.63 -25.66
CA GLU A 143 -14.41 -6.48 -26.56
C GLU A 143 -14.51 -6.91 -28.04
N LYS A 144 -13.75 -7.93 -28.46
CA LYS A 144 -13.85 -8.46 -29.81
C LYS A 144 -15.20 -9.12 -30.08
N LEU A 145 -15.69 -9.92 -29.13
CA LEU A 145 -17.01 -10.56 -29.24
C LEU A 145 -18.12 -9.53 -29.32
N GLN A 146 -18.08 -8.50 -28.47
CA GLN A 146 -19.08 -7.43 -28.49
C GLN A 146 -19.09 -6.68 -29.83
N LYS A 147 -17.93 -6.36 -30.39
CA LYS A 147 -17.85 -5.73 -31.71
C LYS A 147 -18.41 -6.63 -32.82
N MET A 148 -18.16 -7.94 -32.74
CA MET A 148 -18.73 -8.88 -33.70
C MET A 148 -20.27 -8.96 -33.61
N ASP A 149 -20.83 -8.88 -32.41
CA ASP A 149 -22.29 -8.86 -32.20
C ASP A 149 -22.93 -7.55 -32.69
N GLU A 150 -22.22 -6.43 -32.61
CA GLU A 150 -22.68 -5.13 -33.12
C GLU A 150 -22.64 -5.04 -34.67
N ASP A 151 -21.76 -5.80 -35.34
CA ASP A 151 -21.62 -5.83 -36.77
C ASP A 151 -22.62 -6.79 -37.47
N PHE A 152 -23.36 -7.55 -36.69
CA PHE A 152 -24.44 -8.45 -37.13
C PHE A 152 -25.80 -7.96 -36.69
#